data_da861c2bb6e85c10a3b7235dbf288f8a
#
_entry.id   da861c2bb6e85c10a3b7235dbf288f8a
#
_cell.length_a   1.000
_cell.length_b   1.000
_cell.length_c   1.000
_cell.angle_alpha   90.00
_cell.angle_beta   90.00
_cell.angle_gamma   90.00
#
_symmetry.space_group_name_H-M   'P 1'
#
loop_
_entity.id
_entity.type
_entity.pdbx_description
1 polymer ?
#
loop_
_entity_poly.entity_id
_entity_poly.type
_entity_poly.pdbx_seq_one_letter_code
_entity_poly.pdbx_strand_id
1 'polypeptide(L)' 'RYVHGAPRDPYEILGISAFAGIDAVRAAWKAAVRENHPDRLIARGVPPEAARLAERRLMAINAAWDEINARRAA' A
#
# COMPACT_ATOMS: atom_id res chain seq x y z
N ARG A 1 -19.28 -4.32 16.41
CA ARG A 1 -18.89 -2.95 16.68
C ARG A 1 -17.54 -2.62 16.07
N TYR A 2 -17.43 -1.47 15.52
CA TYR A 2 -16.21 -1.03 14.90
C TYR A 2 -15.12 -0.71 15.94
N VAL A 3 -13.91 -1.19 15.72
CA VAL A 3 -12.80 -0.96 16.62
C VAL A 3 -11.82 0.00 15.93
N HIS A 4 -11.62 1.17 16.53
CA HIS A 4 -10.67 2.13 16.03
C HIS A 4 -9.25 1.58 16.19
N GLY A 5 -8.42 1.81 15.19
CA GLY A 5 -7.05 1.37 15.23
C GLY A 5 -6.86 -0.10 14.89
N ALA A 6 -7.93 -0.81 14.56
CA ALA A 6 -7.78 -2.18 14.08
C ALA A 6 -6.93 -2.20 12.82
N PRO A 7 -6.02 -3.15 12.67
CA PRO A 7 -5.20 -3.24 11.46
C PRO A 7 -6.09 -3.43 10.24
N ARG A 8 -5.77 -2.73 9.19
CA ARG A 8 -6.48 -2.92 7.93
C ARG A 8 -6.07 -4.24 7.29
N ASP A 9 -7.02 -4.83 6.59
CA ASP A 9 -6.72 -6.00 5.77
C ASP A 9 -5.68 -5.58 4.72
N PRO A 10 -4.58 -6.35 4.57
CA PRO A 10 -3.56 -5.99 3.59
C PRO A 10 -4.10 -5.91 2.17
N TYR A 11 -5.11 -6.71 1.83
CA TYR A 11 -5.73 -6.63 0.51
C TYR A 11 -6.49 -5.31 0.33
N GLU A 12 -7.12 -4.81 1.37
CA GLU A 12 -7.77 -3.50 1.33
C GLU A 12 -6.77 -2.38 1.11
N ILE A 13 -5.62 -2.47 1.77
CA ILE A 13 -4.57 -1.45 1.62
C ILE A 13 -4.10 -1.37 0.18
N LEU A 14 -4.00 -2.50 -0.51
CA LEU A 14 -3.62 -2.54 -1.92
C LEU A 14 -4.80 -2.31 -2.86
N GLY A 15 -6.01 -2.24 -2.33
CA GLY A 15 -7.19 -2.01 -3.15
C GLY A 15 -7.55 -3.17 -4.04
N ILE A 16 -7.34 -4.41 -3.59
CA ILE A 16 -7.55 -5.58 -4.40
C ILE A 16 -8.30 -6.66 -3.60
N SER A 17 -8.95 -7.57 -4.31
CA SER A 17 -9.67 -8.66 -3.67
C SER A 17 -8.74 -9.66 -3.00
N ALA A 18 -9.19 -10.20 -1.86
CA ALA A 18 -8.46 -11.26 -1.17
C ALA A 18 -8.36 -12.54 -2.00
N PHE A 19 -9.19 -12.68 -3.02
CA PHE A 19 -9.18 -13.83 -3.91
C PHE A 19 -8.33 -13.63 -5.15
N ALA A 20 -7.69 -12.46 -5.28
CA ALA A 20 -6.84 -12.18 -6.43
C ALA A 20 -5.63 -13.08 -6.46
N GLY A 21 -5.17 -13.42 -7.65
CA GLY A 21 -3.93 -14.17 -7.81
C GLY A 21 -2.72 -13.32 -7.46
N ILE A 22 -1.58 -13.98 -7.20
CA ILE A 22 -0.38 -13.27 -6.76
C ILE A 22 0.11 -12.28 -7.81
N ASP A 23 -0.08 -12.56 -9.09
CA ASP A 23 0.35 -11.62 -10.13
C ASP A 23 -0.47 -10.33 -10.08
N ALA A 24 -1.78 -10.44 -9.83
CA ALA A 24 -2.63 -9.27 -9.69
C ALA A 24 -2.29 -8.48 -8.42
N VAL A 25 -1.96 -9.18 -7.34
CA VAL A 25 -1.53 -8.55 -6.09
C VAL A 25 -0.23 -7.78 -6.31
N ARG A 26 0.71 -8.40 -7.00
CA ARG A 26 2.00 -7.75 -7.30
C ARG A 26 1.80 -6.50 -8.16
N ALA A 27 0.93 -6.57 -9.15
CA ALA A 27 0.65 -5.43 -10.01
C ALA A 27 0.02 -4.29 -9.22
N ALA A 28 -0.90 -4.60 -8.31
CA ALA A 28 -1.53 -3.62 -7.45
C ALA A 28 -0.51 -2.96 -6.52
N TRP A 29 0.38 -3.77 -5.94
CA TRP A 29 1.45 -3.24 -5.08
C TRP A 29 2.36 -2.28 -5.86
N LYS A 30 2.81 -2.68 -7.04
CA LYS A 30 3.69 -1.82 -7.86
C LYS A 30 3.02 -0.52 -8.23
N ALA A 31 1.74 -0.56 -8.59
CA ALA A 31 0.99 0.65 -8.92
C ALA A 31 0.86 1.56 -7.70
N ALA A 32 0.55 0.98 -6.53
CA ALA A 32 0.41 1.75 -5.30
C ALA A 32 1.73 2.41 -4.90
N VAL A 33 2.84 1.70 -5.05
CA VAL A 33 4.18 2.25 -4.78
C VAL A 33 4.44 3.46 -5.68
N ARG A 34 4.16 3.33 -6.97
CA ARG A 34 4.38 4.43 -7.91
C ARG A 34 3.54 5.65 -7.56
N GLU A 35 2.28 5.43 -7.20
CA GLU A 35 1.36 6.52 -6.91
C GLU A 35 1.69 7.27 -5.62
N ASN A 36 2.38 6.61 -4.71
CA ASN A 36 2.67 7.17 -3.39
C ASN A 36 4.16 7.44 -3.16
N HIS A 37 4.97 7.40 -4.21
CA HIS A 37 6.40 7.66 -4.05
C HIS A 37 6.63 9.14 -3.79
N PRO A 38 7.23 9.52 -2.64
CA PRO A 38 7.36 10.93 -2.29
C PRO A 38 8.17 11.74 -3.30
N ASP A 39 9.23 11.17 -3.86
CA ASP A 39 10.05 11.89 -4.82
C ASP A 39 9.26 12.24 -6.08
N ARG A 40 8.40 11.35 -6.56
CA ARG A 40 7.55 11.62 -7.70
C ARG A 40 6.55 12.73 -7.44
N LEU A 41 5.99 12.72 -6.23
CA LEU A 41 5.00 13.74 -5.85
C LEU A 41 5.65 15.10 -5.75
N ILE A 42 6.84 15.19 -5.17
CA ILE A 42 7.58 16.44 -5.08
C ILE A 42 7.93 16.94 -6.48
N ALA A 43 8.34 16.04 -7.37
CA ALA A 43 8.65 16.41 -8.75
C ALA A 43 7.43 16.96 -9.51
N ARG A 44 6.22 16.55 -9.10
CA ARG A 44 4.97 17.05 -9.66
C ARG A 44 4.51 18.35 -9.03
N GLY A 45 5.23 18.87 -8.03
CA GLY A 45 4.88 20.10 -7.35
C GLY A 45 4.03 19.90 -6.10
N VAL A 46 3.87 18.68 -5.63
CA VAL A 46 3.16 18.41 -4.39
C VAL A 46 3.97 18.97 -3.22
N PRO A 47 3.34 19.71 -2.28
CA PRO A 47 4.06 20.25 -1.14
C PRO A 47 4.70 19.14 -0.27
N PRO A 48 5.84 19.44 0.38
CA PRO A 48 6.53 18.43 1.20
C PRO A 48 5.66 17.82 2.29
N GLU A 49 4.74 18.60 2.87
CA GLU A 49 3.85 18.08 3.91
C GLU A 49 2.93 16.98 3.36
N ALA A 50 2.42 17.19 2.16
CA ALA A 50 1.58 16.18 1.50
C ALA A 50 2.41 14.97 1.08
N ALA A 51 3.66 15.18 0.70
CA ALA A 51 4.56 14.08 0.35
C ALA A 51 4.85 13.19 1.57
N ARG A 52 4.85 13.74 2.78
CA ARG A 52 5.03 12.96 3.99
C ARG A 52 3.87 11.98 4.21
N LEU A 53 2.67 12.40 3.87
CA LEU A 53 1.51 11.52 3.96
C LEU A 53 1.67 10.33 3.00
N ALA A 54 2.16 10.61 1.79
CA ALA A 54 2.43 9.56 0.82
C ALA A 54 3.51 8.59 1.33
N GLU A 55 4.51 9.10 2.03
CA GLU A 55 5.55 8.28 2.62
C GLU A 55 4.98 7.29 3.63
N ARG A 56 4.05 7.75 4.48
CA ARG A 56 3.38 6.87 5.44
C ARG A 56 2.52 5.82 4.73
N ARG A 57 1.85 6.23 3.67
CA ARG A 57 1.07 5.28 2.85
C ARG A 57 1.96 4.24 2.22
N LEU A 58 3.13 4.66 1.75
CA LEU A 58 4.10 3.76 1.16
C LEU A 58 4.55 2.71 2.17
N MET A 59 4.79 3.11 3.41
CA MET A 59 5.15 2.15 4.47
C MET A 59 4.05 1.12 4.69
N ALA A 60 2.79 1.57 4.72
CA ALA A 60 1.66 0.67 4.89
C ALA A 60 1.51 -0.26 3.68
N ILE A 61 1.72 0.26 2.48
CA ILE A 61 1.64 -0.51 1.24
C ILE A 61 2.69 -1.62 1.24
N ASN A 62 3.92 -1.30 1.61
CA ASN A 62 4.99 -2.29 1.66
C ASN A 62 4.75 -3.33 2.75
N ALA A 63 4.24 -2.91 3.91
CA ALA A 63 3.90 -3.84 4.98
C ALA A 63 2.78 -4.79 4.55
N ALA A 64 1.79 -4.28 3.81
CA ALA A 64 0.71 -5.11 3.29
C ALA A 64 1.22 -6.15 2.32
N TRP A 65 2.11 -5.73 1.43
CA TRP A 65 2.73 -6.64 0.47
C TRP A 65 3.51 -7.75 1.18
N ASP A 66 4.31 -7.39 2.18
CA ASP A 66 5.08 -8.36 2.95
C ASP A 66 4.16 -9.34 3.68
N GLU A 67 3.08 -8.84 4.26
CA GLU A 67 2.14 -9.69 4.98
C GLU A 67 1.44 -10.68 4.06
N ILE A 68 1.04 -10.24 2.88
CA ILE A 68 0.40 -11.13 1.91
C ILE A 68 1.36 -12.22 1.47
N ASN A 69 2.61 -11.87 1.20
CA ASN A 69 3.61 -12.86 0.82
C ASN A 69 3.85 -13.88 1.94
N ALA A 70 3.91 -13.42 3.17
CA ALA A 70 4.11 -14.32 4.32
C ALA A 70 2.93 -15.30 4.44
N ARG A 71 1.71 -14.82 4.27
CA ARG A 71 0.52 -15.67 4.34
C ARG A 71 0.49 -16.71 3.23
N ARG A 72 0.88 -16.32 2.02
CA ARG A 72 0.83 -17.23 0.87
C ARG A 72 1.99 -18.21 0.84
N ALA A 73 3.07 -17.88 1.52
CA ALA A 73 4.22 -18.77 1.64
C ALA A 73 4.03 -19.86 2.70
N ALA A 74 3.10 -19.64 3.62
CA ALA A 74 2.87 -20.54 4.75
C ALA A 74 2.15 -21.84 4.34
#